data_b4d9f25431692dce765355bec435a805
#
_entry.id   b4d9f25431692dce765355bec435a805
#
_cell.length_a   1.000
_cell.length_b   1.000
_cell.length_c   1.000
_cell.angle_alpha   90.00
_cell.angle_beta   90.00
_cell.angle_gamma   90.00
#
_symmetry.space_group_name_H-M   'P 1'
#
loop_
_entity.id
_entity.type
_entity.pdbx_description
1 polymer ?
#
loop_
_entity_poly.entity_id
_entity_poly.type
_entity_poly.pdbx_seq_one_letter_code
_entity_poly.pdbx_strand_id
1 'polypeptide(L)'
;LGDYGIKAERKTIYDDIKTLCDSGMDIEITKDGHSNAYYLAQRLFQDEELYVLADAVASSRFLTQKKSKELLKKIQSLTSEHKAKDLRRMVYVSNRTKTFNEQIYYAINSIQEGIFSGLEIHFKYYEYTVEKRKQLRHGGEGYTVSPYSLVWENDNYYLVCYCEKHEKICRYRVDRMTQVTVTDIPRRELS
;
A
#
# COMPACT_ATOMS: atom_id res chain seq x y z
N LEU A 1 28.71 8.22 -17.22
CA LEU A 1 28.43 9.56 -16.61
C LEU A 1 28.05 10.58 -17.67
N GLY A 2 28.67 10.53 -18.89
CA GLY A 2 28.30 11.40 -20.02
C GLY A 2 26.85 11.31 -20.44
N ASP A 3 26.24 10.12 -20.39
CA ASP A 3 24.86 9.86 -20.77
C ASP A 3 23.84 10.52 -19.82
N TYR A 4 24.26 10.86 -18.60
CA TYR A 4 23.46 11.55 -17.60
C TYR A 4 23.77 13.04 -17.48
N GLY A 5 24.59 13.60 -18.41
CA GLY A 5 24.97 15.02 -18.40
C GLY A 5 25.89 15.44 -17.25
N ILE A 6 26.46 14.48 -16.52
CA ILE A 6 27.33 14.75 -15.37
C ILE A 6 28.74 15.01 -15.90
N LYS A 7 29.23 16.25 -15.76
CA LYS A 7 30.61 16.66 -16.05
C LYS A 7 31.35 16.76 -14.72
N ALA A 8 32.07 15.72 -14.34
CA ALA A 8 32.92 15.72 -13.17
C ALA A 8 34.27 15.13 -13.47
N GLU A 9 35.33 15.62 -12.80
CA GLU A 9 36.66 15.06 -12.88
C GLU A 9 36.69 13.68 -12.20
N ARG A 10 37.55 12.80 -12.70
CA ARG A 10 37.70 11.43 -12.17
C ARG A 10 38.00 11.42 -10.66
N LYS A 11 38.81 12.37 -10.20
CA LYS A 11 39.17 12.48 -8.78
C LYS A 11 37.93 12.80 -7.91
N THR A 12 37.11 13.75 -8.35
CA THR A 12 35.86 14.12 -7.67
C THR A 12 34.94 12.93 -7.50
N ILE A 13 34.80 12.11 -8.57
CA ILE A 13 33.95 10.91 -8.53
C ILE A 13 34.45 9.89 -7.48
N TYR A 14 35.77 9.69 -7.36
CA TYR A 14 36.33 8.80 -6.35
C TYR A 14 36.13 9.34 -4.93
N ASP A 15 36.28 10.66 -4.75
CA ASP A 15 36.05 11.31 -3.45
C ASP A 15 34.55 11.21 -3.06
N ASP A 16 33.63 11.38 -4.02
CA ASP A 16 32.20 11.19 -3.80
C ASP A 16 31.87 9.75 -3.42
N ILE A 17 32.41 8.74 -4.14
CA ILE A 17 32.21 7.32 -3.83
C ILE A 17 32.73 7.01 -2.43
N LYS A 18 33.91 7.54 -2.06
CA LYS A 18 34.46 7.37 -0.73
C LYS A 18 33.53 7.96 0.33
N THR A 19 33.02 9.16 0.11
CA THR A 19 32.07 9.83 1.02
C THR A 19 30.79 8.98 1.20
N LEU A 20 30.28 8.38 0.13
CA LEU A 20 29.13 7.48 0.18
C LEU A 20 29.44 6.22 1.00
N CYS A 21 30.62 5.60 0.80
CA CYS A 21 31.07 4.47 1.61
C CYS A 21 31.21 4.85 3.09
N ASP A 22 31.83 6.01 3.37
CA ASP A 22 32.01 6.51 4.74
C ASP A 22 30.66 6.82 5.42
N SER A 23 29.59 7.10 4.63
CA SER A 23 28.21 7.27 5.12
C SER A 23 27.45 5.95 5.33
N GLY A 24 28.11 4.81 5.13
CA GLY A 24 27.52 3.47 5.37
C GLY A 24 26.91 2.81 4.12
N MET A 25 27.10 3.37 2.93
CA MET A 25 26.69 2.70 1.71
C MET A 25 27.71 1.62 1.32
N ASP A 26 27.25 0.40 1.11
CA ASP A 26 28.08 -0.72 0.68
C ASP A 26 28.22 -0.68 -0.86
N ILE A 27 29.31 -0.08 -1.31
CA ILE A 27 29.61 0.09 -2.73
C ILE A 27 30.71 -0.90 -3.13
N GLU A 28 30.37 -1.85 -3.96
CA GLU A 28 31.32 -2.79 -4.55
C GLU A 28 31.85 -2.32 -5.91
N ILE A 29 33.05 -2.79 -6.20
CA ILE A 29 33.75 -2.49 -7.45
C ILE A 29 33.89 -3.77 -8.25
N THR A 30 33.42 -3.75 -9.48
CA THR A 30 33.69 -4.83 -10.45
C THR A 30 34.45 -4.29 -11.66
N LYS A 31 35.17 -5.15 -12.35
CA LYS A 31 35.84 -4.79 -13.58
C LYS A 31 34.89 -4.98 -14.77
N ASP A 32 34.73 -3.93 -15.56
CA ASP A 32 34.02 -3.96 -16.83
C ASP A 32 35.02 -3.62 -17.95
N GLY A 33 35.62 -4.66 -18.52
CA GLY A 33 36.75 -4.53 -19.43
C GLY A 33 37.96 -3.84 -18.78
N HIS A 34 38.35 -2.67 -19.30
CA HIS A 34 39.46 -1.86 -18.76
C HIS A 34 39.00 -0.79 -17.75
N SER A 35 37.71 -0.74 -17.43
CA SER A 35 37.11 0.24 -16.52
C SER A 35 36.60 -0.40 -15.23
N ASN A 36 36.52 0.40 -14.15
CA ASN A 36 35.83 0.00 -12.93
C ASN A 36 34.38 0.39 -13.04
N ALA A 37 33.50 -0.55 -12.76
CA ALA A 37 32.07 -0.31 -12.53
C ALA A 37 31.79 -0.37 -11.04
N TYR A 38 31.02 0.57 -10.54
CA TYR A 38 30.62 0.71 -9.14
C TYR A 38 29.14 0.41 -9.02
N TYR A 39 28.76 -0.42 -8.03
CA TYR A 39 27.37 -0.73 -7.77
C TYR A 39 27.12 -0.84 -6.27
N LEU A 40 25.90 -0.55 -5.87
CA LEU A 40 25.45 -0.69 -4.50
C LEU A 40 25.22 -2.18 -4.21
N ALA A 41 26.03 -2.79 -3.32
CA ALA A 41 25.98 -4.21 -3.02
C ALA A 41 24.77 -4.58 -2.18
N GLN A 42 24.45 -3.76 -1.16
CA GLN A 42 23.26 -3.95 -0.35
C GLN A 42 22.13 -3.04 -0.83
N ARG A 43 21.17 -3.63 -1.53
CA ARG A 43 19.92 -2.97 -1.86
C ARG A 43 18.86 -3.35 -0.81
N LEU A 44 17.99 -2.41 -0.48
CA LEU A 44 16.87 -2.67 0.44
C LEU A 44 15.98 -3.82 -0.05
N PHE A 45 15.84 -3.93 -1.38
CA PHE A 45 15.09 -4.99 -2.05
C PHE A 45 15.89 -5.54 -3.23
N GLN A 46 15.85 -6.85 -3.44
CA GLN A 46 16.31 -7.48 -4.66
C GLN A 46 15.31 -7.24 -5.81
N ASP A 47 15.75 -7.36 -7.06
CA ASP A 47 14.90 -7.09 -8.22
C ASP A 47 13.67 -8.02 -8.24
N GLU A 48 13.83 -9.29 -7.87
CA GLU A 48 12.76 -10.30 -7.80
C GLU A 48 11.71 -9.95 -6.75
N GLU A 49 12.11 -9.39 -5.62
CA GLU A 49 11.21 -8.94 -4.56
C GLU A 49 10.38 -7.75 -5.02
N LEU A 50 11.00 -6.82 -5.78
CA LEU A 50 10.29 -5.69 -6.38
C LEU A 50 9.28 -6.14 -7.43
N TYR A 51 9.56 -7.20 -8.20
CA TYR A 51 8.61 -7.77 -9.14
C TYR A 51 7.38 -8.34 -8.41
N VAL A 52 7.59 -9.11 -7.35
CA VAL A 52 6.50 -9.66 -6.53
C VAL A 52 5.65 -8.55 -5.90
N LEU A 53 6.30 -7.51 -5.36
CA LEU A 53 5.58 -6.35 -4.80
C LEU A 53 4.78 -5.60 -5.87
N ALA A 54 5.36 -5.39 -7.05
CA ALA A 54 4.67 -4.74 -8.16
C ALA A 54 3.45 -5.54 -8.63
N ASP A 55 3.58 -6.85 -8.76
CA ASP A 55 2.49 -7.75 -9.14
C ASP A 55 1.38 -7.78 -8.08
N ALA A 56 1.73 -7.83 -6.80
CA ALA A 56 0.77 -7.77 -5.70
C ALA A 56 -0.05 -6.46 -5.74
N VAL A 57 0.61 -5.32 -5.96
CA VAL A 57 -0.06 -4.02 -6.10
C VAL A 57 -0.93 -3.96 -7.35
N ALA A 58 -0.43 -4.45 -8.48
CA ALA A 58 -1.14 -4.41 -9.75
C ALA A 58 -2.37 -5.33 -9.75
N SER A 59 -2.25 -6.53 -9.18
CA SER A 59 -3.33 -7.54 -9.13
C SER A 59 -4.39 -7.23 -8.08
N SER A 60 -4.09 -6.40 -7.09
CA SER A 60 -5.00 -6.09 -5.98
C SER A 60 -6.30 -5.43 -6.47
N ARG A 61 -7.44 -6.03 -6.16
CA ARG A 61 -8.78 -5.45 -6.39
C ARG A 61 -9.14 -4.38 -5.38
N PHE A 62 -8.52 -4.45 -4.21
CA PHE A 62 -8.72 -3.53 -3.11
C PHE A 62 -8.18 -2.12 -3.40
N LEU A 63 -7.12 -2.01 -4.19
CA LEU A 63 -6.51 -0.75 -4.56
C LEU A 63 -7.26 -0.10 -5.72
N THR A 64 -7.48 1.22 -5.63
CA THR A 64 -7.97 1.98 -6.79
C THR A 64 -6.93 2.02 -7.90
N GLN A 65 -7.37 2.28 -9.14
CA GLN A 65 -6.47 2.43 -10.28
C GLN A 65 -5.40 3.52 -10.03
N LYS A 66 -5.82 4.65 -9.47
CA LYS A 66 -4.95 5.77 -9.14
C LYS A 66 -3.90 5.36 -8.12
N LYS A 67 -4.34 4.76 -7.01
CA LYS A 67 -3.44 4.35 -5.92
C LYS A 67 -2.46 3.26 -6.33
N SER A 68 -2.89 2.30 -7.14
CA SER A 68 -1.99 1.30 -7.72
C SER A 68 -0.88 1.95 -8.53
N LYS A 69 -1.21 2.93 -9.39
CA LYS A 69 -0.21 3.67 -10.16
C LYS A 69 0.78 4.44 -9.29
N GLU A 70 0.29 5.08 -8.22
CA GLU A 70 1.15 5.80 -7.25
C GLU A 70 2.11 4.85 -6.54
N LEU A 71 1.61 3.70 -6.04
CA LEU A 71 2.43 2.70 -5.36
C LEU A 71 3.46 2.06 -6.30
N LEU A 72 3.06 1.74 -7.53
CA LEU A 72 3.98 1.21 -8.54
C LEU A 72 5.12 2.19 -8.86
N LYS A 73 4.83 3.51 -8.92
CA LYS A 73 5.88 4.53 -9.08
C LYS A 73 6.85 4.53 -7.89
N LYS A 74 6.35 4.38 -6.66
CA LYS A 74 7.19 4.28 -5.47
C LYS A 74 8.05 3.02 -5.48
N ILE A 75 7.50 1.87 -5.87
CA ILE A 75 8.26 0.62 -6.01
C ILE A 75 9.35 0.80 -7.07
N GLN A 76 9.04 1.43 -8.21
CA GLN A 76 10.00 1.72 -9.27
C GLN A 76 11.15 2.62 -8.80
N SER A 77 10.93 3.53 -7.86
CA SER A 77 11.99 4.39 -7.31
C SER A 77 12.96 3.67 -6.36
N LEU A 78 12.66 2.42 -5.98
CA LEU A 78 13.54 1.58 -5.16
C LEU A 78 14.61 0.83 -5.98
N THR A 79 14.58 0.95 -7.31
CA THR A 79 15.56 0.32 -8.20
C THR A 79 16.12 1.33 -9.21
N SER A 80 17.09 0.90 -10.03
CA SER A 80 17.67 1.75 -11.07
C SER A 80 16.65 2.11 -12.16
N GLU A 81 16.86 3.22 -12.86
CA GLU A 81 15.97 3.66 -13.96
C GLU A 81 15.82 2.60 -15.07
N HIS A 82 16.88 1.85 -15.35
CA HIS A 82 16.85 0.78 -16.33
C HIS A 82 15.88 -0.34 -15.91
N LYS A 83 16.02 -0.84 -14.69
CA LYS A 83 15.17 -1.88 -14.12
C LYS A 83 13.73 -1.40 -13.87
N ALA A 84 13.55 -0.12 -13.52
CA ALA A 84 12.23 0.49 -13.40
C ALA A 84 11.43 0.46 -14.72
N LYS A 85 12.09 0.53 -15.87
CA LYS A 85 11.46 0.37 -17.19
C LYS A 85 10.97 -1.06 -17.42
N ASP A 86 11.74 -2.05 -16.99
CA ASP A 86 11.36 -3.45 -17.09
C ASP A 86 10.16 -3.76 -16.17
N LEU A 87 10.16 -3.25 -14.94
CA LEU A 87 9.01 -3.33 -14.04
C LEU A 87 7.71 -2.80 -14.67
N ARG A 88 7.76 -1.73 -15.47
CA ARG A 88 6.58 -1.19 -16.17
C ARG A 88 6.02 -2.14 -17.23
N ARG A 89 6.87 -2.92 -17.88
CA ARG A 89 6.50 -3.81 -18.99
C ARG A 89 5.96 -5.15 -18.52
N MET A 90 6.38 -5.61 -17.35
CA MET A 90 6.04 -6.95 -16.84
C MET A 90 4.67 -7.02 -16.18
N VAL A 91 4.15 -5.89 -15.67
CA VAL A 91 2.86 -5.88 -14.95
C VAL A 91 1.69 -5.76 -15.93
N TYR A 92 1.34 -6.87 -16.57
CA TYR A 92 0.12 -6.97 -17.36
C TYR A 92 -0.98 -7.70 -16.56
N VAL A 93 -1.84 -6.93 -15.89
CA VAL A 93 -3.01 -7.50 -15.21
C VAL A 93 -4.22 -7.32 -16.08
N SER A 94 -4.69 -8.43 -16.69
CA SER A 94 -5.90 -8.43 -17.48
C SER A 94 -7.13 -8.08 -16.63
N ASN A 95 -7.83 -7.01 -17.01
CA ASN A 95 -9.23 -6.64 -16.66
C ASN A 95 -9.72 -6.98 -15.23
N ARG A 96 -8.90 -6.88 -14.19
CA ARG A 96 -9.42 -6.96 -12.81
C ARG A 96 -10.12 -5.66 -12.44
N THR A 97 -11.42 -5.75 -12.14
CA THR A 97 -12.18 -4.61 -11.63
C THR A 97 -11.62 -4.18 -10.28
N LYS A 98 -11.03 -2.98 -10.23
CA LYS A 98 -10.53 -2.37 -9.00
C LYS A 98 -11.64 -1.60 -8.28
N THR A 99 -11.47 -1.37 -6.97
CA THR A 99 -12.38 -0.52 -6.22
C THR A 99 -12.35 0.92 -6.72
N PHE A 100 -13.46 1.62 -6.57
CA PHE A 100 -13.57 3.08 -6.81
C PHE A 100 -13.53 3.88 -5.50
N ASN A 101 -13.35 3.23 -4.36
CA ASN A 101 -13.35 3.90 -3.06
C ASN A 101 -11.95 4.42 -2.71
N GLU A 102 -11.68 5.69 -2.99
CA GLU A 102 -10.42 6.35 -2.63
C GLU A 102 -10.23 6.52 -1.11
N GLN A 103 -11.32 6.47 -0.33
CA GLN A 103 -11.29 6.65 1.13
C GLN A 103 -10.90 5.40 1.90
N ILE A 104 -10.72 4.28 1.21
CA ILE A 104 -10.49 2.97 1.84
C ILE A 104 -9.26 2.94 2.75
N TYR A 105 -8.21 3.71 2.43
CA TYR A 105 -7.01 3.81 3.26
C TYR A 105 -7.28 4.53 4.57
N TYR A 106 -8.04 5.61 4.53
CA TYR A 106 -8.44 6.34 5.72
C TYR A 106 -9.35 5.48 6.59
N ALA A 107 -10.26 4.72 5.97
CA ALA A 107 -11.10 3.76 6.69
C ALA A 107 -10.28 2.70 7.43
N ILE A 108 -9.26 2.11 6.77
CA ILE A 108 -8.37 1.15 7.43
C ILE A 108 -7.64 1.80 8.61
N ASN A 109 -7.08 2.99 8.40
CA ASN A 109 -6.35 3.70 9.45
C ASN A 109 -7.25 3.96 10.68
N SER A 110 -8.45 4.51 10.47
CA SER A 110 -9.40 4.75 11.57
C SER A 110 -9.84 3.46 12.26
N ILE A 111 -10.06 2.37 11.50
CA ILE A 111 -10.39 1.06 12.09
C ILE A 111 -9.23 0.54 12.96
N GLN A 112 -8.00 0.61 12.46
CA GLN A 112 -6.82 0.19 13.22
C GLN A 112 -6.65 1.03 14.48
N GLU A 113 -6.82 2.34 14.39
CA GLU A 113 -6.79 3.25 15.53
C GLU A 113 -7.84 2.85 16.58
N GLY A 114 -9.09 2.60 16.19
CA GLY A 114 -10.14 2.13 17.09
C GLY A 114 -9.79 0.79 17.76
N ILE A 115 -9.20 -0.16 16.98
CA ILE A 115 -8.75 -1.45 17.52
C ILE A 115 -7.64 -1.26 18.57
N PHE A 116 -6.60 -0.47 18.26
CA PHE A 116 -5.47 -0.24 19.16
C PHE A 116 -5.84 0.56 20.40
N SER A 117 -6.68 1.57 20.23
CA SER A 117 -7.12 2.42 21.34
C SER A 117 -8.22 1.76 22.21
N GLY A 118 -8.77 0.63 21.76
CA GLY A 118 -9.87 -0.02 22.48
C GLY A 118 -11.17 0.79 22.46
N LEU A 119 -11.39 1.57 21.39
CA LEU A 119 -12.55 2.43 21.24
C LEU A 119 -13.50 1.92 20.14
N GLU A 120 -14.77 2.28 20.24
CA GLU A 120 -15.74 2.03 19.19
C GLU A 120 -15.47 2.91 17.97
N ILE A 121 -15.94 2.44 16.83
CA ILE A 121 -15.90 3.20 15.57
C ILE A 121 -17.31 3.42 15.05
N HIS A 122 -17.49 4.57 14.39
CA HIS A 122 -18.70 4.92 13.69
C HIS A 122 -18.46 4.96 12.20
N PHE A 123 -19.41 4.43 11.38
CA PHE A 123 -19.31 4.48 9.91
C PHE A 123 -20.68 4.38 9.27
N LYS A 124 -20.78 4.79 7.99
CA LYS A 124 -21.91 4.47 7.11
C LYS A 124 -21.55 3.33 6.19
N TYR A 125 -22.53 2.50 5.87
CA TYR A 125 -22.33 1.32 5.02
C TYR A 125 -23.22 1.38 3.79
N TYR A 126 -22.66 1.08 2.62
CA TYR A 126 -23.42 1.04 1.38
C TYR A 126 -23.43 -0.34 0.74
N GLU A 127 -24.43 -0.58 -0.08
CA GLU A 127 -24.54 -1.72 -0.96
C GLU A 127 -24.74 -1.25 -2.41
N TYR A 128 -24.57 -2.14 -3.35
CA TYR A 128 -24.85 -1.85 -4.74
C TYR A 128 -26.24 -2.39 -5.09
N THR A 129 -27.06 -1.57 -5.72
CA THR A 129 -28.33 -2.01 -6.30
C THR A 129 -28.09 -2.91 -7.51
N VAL A 130 -29.16 -3.52 -8.05
CA VAL A 130 -29.10 -4.33 -9.28
C VAL A 130 -28.54 -3.52 -10.45
N GLU A 131 -28.82 -2.22 -10.50
CA GLU A 131 -28.30 -1.27 -11.50
C GLU A 131 -26.85 -0.81 -11.20
N LYS A 132 -26.15 -1.44 -10.22
CA LYS A 132 -24.79 -1.09 -9.79
C LYS A 132 -24.63 0.34 -9.22
N ARG A 133 -25.72 0.95 -8.73
CA ARG A 133 -25.68 2.23 -8.01
C ARG A 133 -25.37 2.00 -6.55
N LYS A 134 -24.59 2.90 -5.96
CA LYS A 134 -24.33 2.90 -4.50
C LYS A 134 -25.56 3.38 -3.75
N GLN A 135 -26.01 2.60 -2.79
CA GLN A 135 -27.11 2.95 -1.90
C GLN A 135 -26.70 2.74 -0.46
N LEU A 136 -26.86 3.76 0.39
CA LEU A 136 -26.60 3.64 1.82
C LEU A 136 -27.65 2.74 2.44
N ARG A 137 -27.20 1.80 3.27
CA ARG A 137 -28.11 0.94 4.07
C ARG A 137 -28.84 1.77 5.14
N HIS A 138 -30.00 1.30 5.52
CA HIS A 138 -30.82 1.91 6.57
C HIS A 138 -31.07 3.41 6.38
N GLY A 139 -31.30 3.85 5.12
CA GLY A 139 -31.56 5.26 4.84
C GLY A 139 -30.37 6.19 5.10
N GLY A 140 -29.16 5.64 5.30
CA GLY A 140 -27.97 6.42 5.62
C GLY A 140 -27.66 6.55 7.10
N GLU A 141 -28.41 5.86 7.97
CA GLU A 141 -28.04 5.72 9.38
C GLU A 141 -26.64 5.08 9.51
N GLY A 142 -25.87 5.55 10.48
CA GLY A 142 -24.55 5.02 10.78
C GLY A 142 -24.63 3.76 11.64
N TYR A 143 -23.51 3.06 11.65
CA TYR A 143 -23.26 1.92 12.54
C TYR A 143 -22.19 2.32 13.55
N THR A 144 -22.46 2.16 14.82
CA THR A 144 -21.46 2.22 15.89
C THR A 144 -21.18 0.79 16.33
N VAL A 145 -19.90 0.40 16.32
CA VAL A 145 -19.51 -1.00 16.56
C VAL A 145 -18.21 -1.06 17.35
N SER A 146 -18.01 -2.14 18.09
CA SER A 146 -16.78 -2.45 18.82
C SER A 146 -15.83 -3.23 17.89
N PRO A 147 -14.75 -2.63 17.35
CA PRO A 147 -13.86 -3.27 16.39
C PRO A 147 -12.86 -4.21 17.09
N TYR A 148 -12.63 -5.40 16.53
CA TYR A 148 -11.69 -6.37 17.09
C TYR A 148 -10.51 -6.67 16.18
N SER A 149 -10.77 -6.90 14.89
CA SER A 149 -9.71 -7.22 13.93
C SER A 149 -10.07 -6.86 12.50
N LEU A 150 -9.02 -6.67 11.69
CA LEU A 150 -9.13 -6.63 10.23
C LEU A 150 -8.64 -7.97 9.68
N VAL A 151 -9.47 -8.61 8.86
CA VAL A 151 -9.18 -9.88 8.20
C VAL A 151 -9.08 -9.64 6.69
N TRP A 152 -7.99 -10.10 6.09
CA TRP A 152 -7.82 -10.10 4.64
C TRP A 152 -8.34 -11.42 4.07
N GLU A 153 -9.33 -11.35 3.21
CA GLU A 153 -9.96 -12.51 2.58
C GLU A 153 -10.48 -12.16 1.18
N ASN A 154 -10.18 -13.00 0.20
CA ASN A 154 -10.64 -12.84 -1.18
C ASN A 154 -10.41 -11.43 -1.76
N ASP A 155 -9.19 -10.93 -1.64
CA ASP A 155 -8.77 -9.59 -2.11
C ASP A 155 -9.53 -8.41 -1.45
N ASN A 156 -10.09 -8.60 -0.25
CA ASN A 156 -10.80 -7.55 0.47
C ASN A 156 -10.46 -7.57 1.97
N TYR A 157 -10.48 -6.40 2.60
CA TYR A 157 -10.49 -6.31 4.05
C TYR A 157 -11.90 -6.42 4.60
N TYR A 158 -12.03 -7.21 5.67
CA TYR A 158 -13.23 -7.35 6.47
C TYR A 158 -12.94 -6.88 7.88
N LEU A 159 -13.76 -5.98 8.39
CA LEU A 159 -13.82 -5.65 9.80
C LEU A 159 -14.62 -6.72 10.53
N VAL A 160 -14.01 -7.34 11.53
CA VAL A 160 -14.69 -8.19 12.52
C VAL A 160 -14.98 -7.33 13.75
N CYS A 161 -16.24 -7.20 14.12
CA CYS A 161 -16.68 -6.31 15.18
C CYS A 161 -17.92 -6.87 15.89
N TYR A 162 -18.19 -6.41 17.10
CA TYR A 162 -19.48 -6.59 17.73
C TYR A 162 -20.40 -5.42 17.40
N CYS A 163 -21.62 -5.72 17.05
CA CYS A 163 -22.64 -4.73 16.73
C CYS A 163 -23.77 -4.80 17.75
N GLU A 164 -23.91 -3.80 18.60
CA GLU A 164 -24.98 -3.73 19.63
C GLU A 164 -26.37 -3.84 19.00
N LYS A 165 -26.61 -3.15 17.87
CA LYS A 165 -27.90 -3.20 17.16
C LYS A 165 -28.32 -4.63 16.76
N HIS A 166 -27.36 -5.52 16.55
CA HIS A 166 -27.61 -6.92 16.14
C HIS A 166 -27.28 -7.92 17.24
N GLU A 167 -26.73 -7.47 18.37
CA GLU A 167 -26.31 -8.28 19.53
C GLU A 167 -25.40 -9.47 19.15
N LYS A 168 -24.54 -9.28 18.15
CA LYS A 168 -23.66 -10.34 17.62
C LYS A 168 -22.39 -9.83 16.99
N ILE A 169 -21.46 -10.74 16.77
CA ILE A 169 -20.30 -10.51 15.92
C ILE A 169 -20.74 -10.37 14.47
N CYS A 170 -20.33 -9.27 13.85
CA CYS A 170 -20.60 -8.93 12.46
C CYS A 170 -19.30 -8.82 11.67
N ARG A 171 -19.39 -9.00 10.35
CA ARG A 171 -18.31 -8.78 9.41
C ARG A 171 -18.76 -7.76 8.36
N TYR A 172 -17.99 -6.70 8.21
CA TYR A 172 -18.26 -5.65 7.23
C TYR A 172 -17.09 -5.52 6.27
N ARG A 173 -17.37 -5.46 4.98
CA ARG A 173 -16.35 -5.18 3.97
C ARG A 173 -15.92 -3.72 4.05
N VAL A 174 -14.63 -3.47 4.21
CA VAL A 174 -14.10 -2.12 4.41
C VAL A 174 -14.25 -1.25 3.15
N ASP A 175 -14.20 -1.83 1.96
CA ASP A 175 -14.42 -1.11 0.70
C ASP A 175 -15.85 -0.55 0.55
N ARG A 176 -16.80 -1.03 1.36
CA ARG A 176 -18.20 -0.56 1.42
C ARG A 176 -18.48 0.37 2.60
N MET A 177 -17.46 0.74 3.35
CA MET A 177 -17.58 1.69 4.45
C MET A 177 -17.25 3.09 3.97
N THR A 178 -17.90 4.08 4.58
CA THR A 178 -17.63 5.49 4.35
C THR A 178 -17.81 6.28 5.64
N GLN A 179 -17.13 7.43 5.77
CA GLN A 179 -17.18 8.27 6.97
C GLN A 179 -16.81 7.47 8.24
N VAL A 180 -15.73 6.70 8.17
CA VAL A 180 -15.24 5.93 9.32
C VAL A 180 -14.53 6.89 10.27
N THR A 181 -14.98 6.91 11.53
CA THR A 181 -14.39 7.73 12.61
C THR A 181 -14.28 6.92 13.87
N VAL A 182 -13.27 7.19 14.69
CA VAL A 182 -13.15 6.65 16.04
C VAL A 182 -14.01 7.47 16.97
N THR A 183 -14.68 6.84 17.91
CA THR A 183 -15.50 7.49 18.95
C THR A 183 -14.73 7.59 20.26
N ASP A 184 -15.29 8.25 21.26
CA ASP A 184 -14.75 8.28 22.63
C ASP A 184 -15.31 7.15 23.50
N ILE A 185 -16.08 6.24 22.95
CA ILE A 185 -16.75 5.14 23.68
C ILE A 185 -15.81 3.94 23.72
N PRO A 186 -15.50 3.38 24.91
CA PRO A 186 -14.74 2.14 25.02
C PRO A 186 -15.45 0.99 24.29
N ARG A 187 -14.70 0.20 23.52
CA ARG A 187 -15.23 -0.97 22.86
C ARG A 187 -15.66 -2.02 23.90
N ARG A 188 -16.67 -2.79 23.59
CA ARG A 188 -17.04 -3.98 24.35
C ARG A 188 -15.91 -5.01 24.29
N GLU A 189 -15.52 -5.56 25.43
CA GLU A 189 -14.55 -6.67 25.47
C GLU A 189 -15.22 -7.97 25.00
N LEU A 190 -14.40 -8.85 24.39
CA LEU A 190 -14.80 -10.21 24.08
C LEU A 190 -14.79 -11.01 25.37
N SER A 191 -15.96 -11.41 25.83
CA SER A 191 -16.12 -12.37 26.95
C SER A 191 -15.90 -13.80 26.47
#